data_a94cbfc6eb80cb4b0a0659aaaae4e061
#
_entry.id   a94cbfc6eb80cb4b0a0659aaaae4e061
#
_cell.length_a   1.000
_cell.length_b   1.000
_cell.length_c   1.000
_cell.angle_alpha   90.00
_cell.angle_beta   90.00
_cell.angle_gamma   90.00
#
_symmetry.space_group_name_H-M   'P 1'
#
loop_
_entity.id
_entity.type
_entity.pdbx_description
1 polymer ?
#
loop_
_entity_poly.entity_id
_entity_poly.type
_entity_poly.pdbx_seq_one_letter_code
_entity_poly.pdbx_strand_id
1 'polypeptide(L)'
;MKKVLTVLMLAAMVLSVGCGNKVEEAKQEAKHEVQEAAADVKDTAAKVEQKAAQVTGNSPAPAAVDAKFSLGGVSPGMSVEEAEKILGTPTAQHDDDEFTFANGLTVDVEMNAVEEIKIRQAGVKTGAGVEVGMTEQNMIDAYGPAEVTENDDGVAEHKYYSSDRRIKLKFDVSNGTIVEIKCSLRN
;
A
#
# COMPACT_ATOMS: atom_id res chain seq x y z
N MET A 1 26.54 7.31 10.69
CA MET A 1 26.46 7.98 12.02
C MET A 1 25.13 7.57 12.64
N LYS A 2 25.18 6.72 13.67
CA LYS A 2 24.01 6.11 14.31
C LYS A 2 23.32 7.17 15.19
N LYS A 3 22.06 7.49 14.94
CA LYS A 3 21.21 8.24 15.88
C LYS A 3 20.26 7.29 16.59
N VAL A 4 20.60 7.00 17.85
CA VAL A 4 19.76 6.23 18.78
C VAL A 4 18.66 7.17 19.31
N LEU A 5 17.39 6.83 19.07
CA LEU A 5 16.26 7.55 19.64
C LEU A 5 15.85 6.84 20.93
N THR A 6 16.13 7.47 22.08
CA THR A 6 15.77 7.00 23.41
C THR A 6 14.33 7.39 23.72
N VAL A 7 13.44 6.42 23.86
CA VAL A 7 12.07 6.62 24.35
C VAL A 7 12.08 6.63 25.87
N LEU A 8 11.70 7.76 26.47
CA LEU A 8 11.59 7.97 27.91
C LEU A 8 10.19 7.56 28.37
N MET A 9 10.08 6.42 29.09
CA MET A 9 8.86 6.03 29.79
C MET A 9 8.77 6.82 31.11
N LEU A 10 7.74 7.63 31.27
CA LEU A 10 7.37 8.23 32.55
C LEU A 10 6.31 7.36 33.23
N ALA A 11 6.70 6.67 34.30
CA ALA A 11 5.78 5.96 35.18
C ALA A 11 5.29 6.95 36.26
N ALA A 12 3.98 7.23 36.29
CA ALA A 12 3.36 8.00 37.36
C ALA A 12 2.86 7.06 38.46
N MET A 13 3.55 7.04 39.62
CA MET A 13 3.05 6.45 40.85
C MET A 13 2.06 7.40 41.53
N VAL A 14 0.84 6.95 41.70
CA VAL A 14 -0.15 7.62 42.58
C VAL A 14 -0.13 6.94 43.93
N LEU A 15 0.34 7.64 44.96
CA LEU A 15 0.22 7.26 46.35
C LEU A 15 -1.07 7.87 46.93
N SER A 16 -1.96 7.01 47.39
CA SER A 16 -3.18 7.37 48.12
C SER A 16 -2.90 7.44 49.61
N VAL A 17 -3.20 8.57 50.28
CA VAL A 17 -3.49 8.59 51.74
C VAL A 17 -4.42 9.77 52.07
N GLY A 18 -5.53 9.51 52.75
CA GLY A 18 -6.06 10.30 53.87
C GLY A 18 -7.34 11.13 53.64
N CYS A 19 -8.41 10.59 54.18
CA CYS A 19 -9.64 11.15 54.75
C CYS A 19 -9.90 12.65 54.76
N GLY A 20 -11.10 13.05 54.34
CA GLY A 20 -11.90 14.11 54.89
C GLY A 20 -12.29 15.24 53.97
N ASN A 21 -13.59 15.34 53.65
CA ASN A 21 -14.37 16.50 53.21
C ASN A 21 -13.88 17.47 52.09
N LYS A 22 -12.94 17.07 51.25
CA LYS A 22 -12.54 17.87 50.06
C LYS A 22 -12.83 17.19 48.72
N VAL A 23 -13.67 16.17 48.71
CA VAL A 23 -13.92 15.35 47.50
C VAL A 23 -14.89 16.01 46.53
N GLU A 24 -15.73 16.93 47.00
CA GLU A 24 -16.72 17.61 46.13
C GLU A 24 -16.12 18.75 45.33
N GLU A 25 -15.20 19.54 45.89
CA GLU A 25 -14.52 20.61 45.18
C GLU A 25 -13.55 20.08 44.12
N ALA A 26 -12.81 19.02 44.44
CA ALA A 26 -11.90 18.37 43.47
C ALA A 26 -12.65 17.70 42.30
N LYS A 27 -13.91 17.27 42.50
CA LYS A 27 -14.74 16.75 41.42
C LYS A 27 -15.25 17.84 40.47
N GLN A 28 -15.40 19.05 40.91
CA GLN A 28 -15.85 20.18 40.09
C GLN A 28 -14.68 20.72 39.25
N GLU A 29 -13.49 20.86 39.81
CA GLU A 29 -12.30 21.26 39.07
C GLU A 29 -11.88 20.21 38.04
N ALA A 30 -11.88 18.93 38.40
CA ALA A 30 -11.56 17.83 37.45
C ALA A 30 -12.58 17.74 36.30
N LYS A 31 -13.85 18.11 36.53
CA LYS A 31 -14.83 18.17 35.43
C LYS A 31 -14.62 19.37 34.52
N HIS A 32 -14.12 20.50 35.03
CA HIS A 32 -13.85 21.67 34.21
C HIS A 32 -12.61 21.49 33.36
N GLU A 33 -11.51 20.90 33.90
CA GLU A 33 -10.31 20.60 33.13
C GLU A 33 -10.54 19.52 32.04
N VAL A 34 -11.35 18.48 32.34
CA VAL A 34 -11.68 17.45 31.33
C VAL A 34 -12.57 18.02 30.23
N GLN A 35 -13.41 19.02 30.52
CA GLN A 35 -14.25 19.65 29.51
C GLN A 35 -13.50 20.65 28.64
N GLU A 36 -12.49 21.33 29.17
CA GLU A 36 -11.58 22.19 28.41
C GLU A 36 -10.61 21.38 27.54
N ALA A 37 -10.04 20.27 28.05
CA ALA A 37 -9.21 19.35 27.29
C ALA A 37 -10.00 18.66 26.16
N ALA A 38 -11.29 18.39 26.33
CA ALA A 38 -12.13 17.79 25.28
C ALA A 38 -12.51 18.82 24.19
N ALA A 39 -12.54 20.10 24.48
CA ALA A 39 -12.76 21.14 23.49
C ALA A 39 -11.52 21.38 22.63
N ASP A 40 -10.35 21.38 23.25
CA ASP A 40 -9.05 21.56 22.57
C ASP A 40 -8.73 20.39 21.63
N VAL A 41 -9.05 19.15 22.05
CA VAL A 41 -8.88 17.95 21.19
C VAL A 41 -9.81 17.98 19.97
N LYS A 42 -11.03 18.53 20.10
CA LYS A 42 -11.96 18.67 18.97
C LYS A 42 -11.48 19.72 17.96
N ASP A 43 -10.93 20.81 18.43
CA ASP A 43 -10.43 21.88 17.55
C ASP A 43 -9.12 21.44 16.84
N THR A 44 -8.29 20.66 17.52
CA THR A 44 -7.07 20.09 16.95
C THR A 44 -7.38 19.01 15.92
N ALA A 45 -8.40 18.16 16.14
CA ALA A 45 -8.84 17.15 15.18
C ALA A 45 -9.42 17.79 13.91
N ALA A 46 -10.28 18.82 14.05
CA ALA A 46 -10.83 19.56 12.91
C ALA A 46 -9.74 20.30 12.11
N LYS A 47 -8.70 20.79 12.81
CA LYS A 47 -7.58 21.49 12.17
C LYS A 47 -6.60 20.53 11.48
N VAL A 48 -6.47 19.29 11.96
CA VAL A 48 -5.66 18.24 11.32
C VAL A 48 -6.37 17.73 10.07
N GLU A 49 -7.71 17.54 10.10
CA GLU A 49 -8.46 17.17 8.88
C GLU A 49 -8.43 18.28 7.82
N GLN A 50 -8.51 19.54 8.20
CA GLN A 50 -8.42 20.65 7.25
C GLN A 50 -7.00 20.86 6.70
N LYS A 51 -5.95 20.49 7.45
CA LYS A 51 -4.56 20.57 6.98
C LYS A 51 -4.18 19.35 6.13
N ALA A 52 -4.77 18.19 6.38
CA ALA A 52 -4.62 17.01 5.52
C ALA A 52 -5.27 17.22 4.13
N ALA A 53 -6.38 17.99 4.07
CA ALA A 53 -7.02 18.35 2.80
C ALA A 53 -6.27 19.44 1.99
N GLN A 54 -5.31 20.14 2.58
CA GLN A 54 -4.55 21.24 1.93
C GLN A 54 -3.10 20.88 1.59
N VAL A 55 -2.62 19.68 1.93
CA VAL A 55 -1.30 19.16 1.51
C VAL A 55 -1.41 18.22 0.31
N THR A 56 -2.48 18.32 -0.47
CA THR A 56 -2.45 17.89 -1.85
C THR A 56 -1.69 18.96 -2.65
N GLY A 57 -0.38 19.04 -2.42
CA GLY A 57 0.54 19.62 -3.39
C GLY A 57 0.27 18.91 -4.70
N ASN A 58 0.13 19.68 -5.74
CA ASN A 58 -0.18 19.42 -7.13
C ASN A 58 0.73 18.35 -7.76
N SER A 59 0.73 17.14 -7.18
CA SER A 59 1.00 15.93 -7.91
C SER A 59 -0.26 15.70 -8.73
N PRO A 60 -0.22 15.59 -10.06
CA PRO A 60 -1.39 15.20 -10.81
C PRO A 60 -1.89 13.92 -10.11
N ALA A 61 -3.15 13.96 -9.62
CA ALA A 61 -3.80 12.75 -9.15
C ALA A 61 -3.51 11.69 -10.23
N PRO A 62 -2.98 10.51 -9.89
CA PRO A 62 -2.75 9.48 -10.89
C PRO A 62 -4.07 9.38 -11.62
N ALA A 63 -4.06 9.74 -12.91
CA ALA A 63 -5.21 9.63 -13.80
C ALA A 63 -5.75 8.25 -13.53
N ALA A 64 -7.03 8.11 -13.14
CA ALA A 64 -7.59 6.91 -12.54
C ALA A 64 -6.95 5.70 -13.18
N VAL A 65 -5.92 5.17 -12.49
CA VAL A 65 -5.14 4.03 -12.97
C VAL A 65 -6.20 3.00 -13.21
N ASP A 66 -6.32 2.52 -14.42
CA ASP A 66 -7.31 1.50 -14.76
C ASP A 66 -7.12 0.40 -13.72
N ALA A 67 -8.06 0.31 -12.77
CA ALA A 67 -7.90 -0.49 -11.53
C ALA A 67 -7.52 -1.95 -11.82
N LYS A 68 -7.74 -2.39 -13.07
CA LYS A 68 -7.33 -3.69 -13.57
C LYS A 68 -5.81 -3.86 -13.64
N PHE A 69 -5.05 -2.77 -13.82
CA PHE A 69 -3.59 -2.76 -13.98
C PHE A 69 -2.88 -2.56 -12.65
N SER A 70 -3.28 -3.34 -11.66
CA SER A 70 -2.63 -3.45 -10.34
C SER A 70 -2.37 -4.91 -10.00
N LEU A 71 -1.44 -5.16 -9.09
CA LEU A 71 -1.13 -6.48 -8.58
C LEU A 71 -0.96 -6.41 -7.07
N GLY A 72 -1.79 -7.18 -6.32
CA GLY A 72 -1.83 -7.10 -4.87
C GLY A 72 -2.27 -5.75 -4.29
N GLY A 73 -3.01 -4.96 -5.07
CA GLY A 73 -3.44 -3.61 -4.70
C GLY A 73 -2.41 -2.51 -5.00
N VAL A 74 -1.22 -2.87 -5.50
CA VAL A 74 -0.16 -1.93 -5.88
C VAL A 74 -0.15 -1.75 -7.39
N SER A 75 0.09 -0.53 -7.86
CA SER A 75 0.20 -0.17 -9.27
C SER A 75 1.55 0.46 -9.57
N PRO A 76 2.11 0.23 -10.76
CA PRO A 76 3.27 0.98 -11.21
C PRO A 76 3.02 2.50 -11.20
N GLY A 77 4.03 3.26 -10.78
CA GLY A 77 3.95 4.70 -10.55
C GLY A 77 3.48 5.11 -9.14
N MET A 78 3.05 4.18 -8.31
CA MET A 78 2.75 4.42 -6.88
C MET A 78 4.05 4.72 -6.13
N SER A 79 4.01 5.58 -5.11
CA SER A 79 5.19 5.79 -4.27
C SER A 79 5.51 4.55 -3.42
N VAL A 80 6.78 4.38 -3.07
CA VAL A 80 7.23 3.27 -2.20
C VAL A 80 6.48 3.27 -0.86
N GLU A 81 6.28 4.45 -0.27
CA GLU A 81 5.55 4.59 1.00
C GLU A 81 4.08 4.14 0.92
N GLU A 82 3.41 4.37 -0.22
CA GLU A 82 2.04 3.89 -0.45
C GLU A 82 2.02 2.38 -0.67
N ALA A 83 2.97 1.84 -1.41
CA ALA A 83 3.11 0.40 -1.62
C ALA A 83 3.37 -0.34 -0.31
N GLU A 84 4.26 0.17 0.56
CA GLU A 84 4.53 -0.40 1.89
C GLU A 84 3.31 -0.37 2.83
N LYS A 85 2.46 0.65 2.73
CA LYS A 85 1.20 0.67 3.51
C LYS A 85 0.23 -0.46 3.11
N ILE A 86 0.29 -0.90 1.85
CA ILE A 86 -0.56 -1.98 1.31
C ILE A 86 0.08 -3.35 1.57
N LEU A 87 1.38 -3.50 1.31
CA LEU A 87 2.08 -4.77 1.31
C LEU A 87 2.74 -5.10 2.66
N GLY A 88 2.91 -4.10 3.53
CA GLY A 88 3.69 -4.22 4.76
C GLY A 88 5.18 -3.97 4.52
N THR A 89 6.00 -4.38 5.48
CA THR A 89 7.46 -4.27 5.38
C THR A 89 8.03 -5.37 4.47
N PRO A 90 8.98 -5.05 3.58
CA PRO A 90 9.68 -6.06 2.79
C PRO A 90 10.35 -7.13 3.68
N THR A 91 10.31 -8.38 3.23
CA THR A 91 10.95 -9.52 3.92
C THR A 91 12.37 -9.78 3.41
N ALA A 92 12.67 -9.33 2.21
CA ALA A 92 14.01 -9.38 1.62
C ALA A 92 14.22 -8.19 0.67
N GLN A 93 15.47 -7.79 0.55
CA GLN A 93 15.95 -6.85 -0.47
C GLN A 93 17.07 -7.56 -1.23
N HIS A 94 16.98 -7.60 -2.55
CA HIS A 94 17.93 -8.34 -3.40
C HIS A 94 19.00 -7.41 -3.96
N ASP A 95 18.60 -6.27 -4.47
CA ASP A 95 19.47 -5.20 -4.93
C ASP A 95 19.03 -3.89 -4.27
N ASP A 96 19.62 -2.76 -4.59
CA ASP A 96 19.28 -1.48 -3.98
C ASP A 96 17.82 -1.05 -4.29
N ASP A 97 17.20 -1.64 -5.30
CA ASP A 97 15.91 -1.28 -5.88
C ASP A 97 14.88 -2.43 -5.96
N GLU A 98 15.25 -3.70 -5.72
CA GLU A 98 14.33 -4.85 -5.74
C GLU A 98 13.97 -5.34 -4.33
N PHE A 99 12.67 -5.38 -4.00
CA PHE A 99 12.14 -5.76 -2.70
C PHE A 99 11.16 -6.94 -2.82
N THR A 100 11.27 -7.93 -1.94
CA THR A 100 10.31 -9.03 -1.82
C THR A 100 9.47 -8.89 -0.57
N PHE A 101 8.16 -9.14 -0.68
CA PHE A 101 7.18 -9.06 0.40
C PHE A 101 6.72 -10.45 0.85
N ALA A 102 6.08 -10.54 2.04
CA ALA A 102 5.67 -11.79 2.66
C ALA A 102 4.71 -12.65 1.80
N ASN A 103 3.93 -12.03 0.92
CA ASN A 103 3.04 -12.69 -0.04
C ASN A 103 3.76 -13.16 -1.31
N GLY A 104 5.10 -13.06 -1.38
CA GLY A 104 5.93 -13.46 -2.52
C GLY A 104 5.94 -12.48 -3.69
N LEU A 105 5.33 -11.31 -3.50
CA LEU A 105 5.36 -10.24 -4.49
C LEU A 105 6.76 -9.61 -4.50
N THR A 106 7.32 -9.42 -5.69
CA THR A 106 8.55 -8.67 -5.90
C THR A 106 8.21 -7.32 -6.51
N VAL A 107 8.82 -6.26 -6.01
CA VAL A 107 8.62 -4.87 -6.43
C VAL A 107 9.96 -4.26 -6.76
N ASP A 108 10.11 -3.76 -7.98
CA ASP A 108 11.25 -2.96 -8.42
C ASP A 108 10.88 -1.47 -8.29
N VAL A 109 11.82 -0.67 -7.81
CA VAL A 109 11.63 0.74 -7.48
C VAL A 109 12.64 1.59 -8.23
N GLU A 110 12.16 2.62 -8.94
CA GLU A 110 13.02 3.64 -9.54
C GLU A 110 12.55 5.03 -9.08
N MET A 111 13.50 5.90 -8.72
CA MET A 111 13.22 7.29 -8.27
C MET A 111 12.11 7.40 -7.20
N ASN A 112 12.11 6.48 -6.22
CA ASN A 112 11.12 6.40 -5.13
C ASN A 112 9.68 6.07 -5.59
N ALA A 113 9.52 5.50 -6.76
CA ALA A 113 8.25 5.01 -7.28
C ALA A 113 8.36 3.55 -7.73
N VAL A 114 7.26 2.83 -7.63
CA VAL A 114 7.14 1.46 -8.13
C VAL A 114 7.26 1.47 -9.66
N GLU A 115 8.29 0.80 -10.20
CA GLU A 115 8.48 0.62 -11.62
C GLU A 115 7.83 -0.67 -12.11
N GLU A 116 8.11 -1.78 -11.44
CA GLU A 116 7.61 -3.11 -11.80
C GLU A 116 7.13 -3.86 -10.56
N ILE A 117 6.12 -4.70 -10.75
CA ILE A 117 5.60 -5.61 -9.73
C ILE A 117 5.45 -6.98 -10.38
N LYS A 118 5.95 -8.03 -9.72
CA LYS A 118 6.01 -9.38 -10.27
C LYS A 118 5.59 -10.42 -9.24
N ILE A 119 4.87 -11.45 -9.67
CA ILE A 119 4.49 -12.62 -8.85
C ILE A 119 4.57 -13.91 -9.67
N ARG A 120 5.09 -14.98 -9.05
CA ARG A 120 5.18 -16.34 -9.62
C ARG A 120 4.44 -17.41 -8.83
N GLN A 121 3.72 -17.02 -7.79
CA GLN A 121 2.97 -17.93 -6.95
C GLN A 121 1.51 -17.46 -6.77
N ALA A 122 0.60 -18.38 -6.47
CA ALA A 122 -0.79 -18.08 -6.20
C ALA A 122 -0.96 -17.26 -4.91
N GLY A 123 -2.14 -16.61 -4.76
CA GLY A 123 -2.52 -15.86 -3.56
C GLY A 123 -2.48 -14.35 -3.73
N VAL A 124 -1.89 -13.83 -4.81
CA VAL A 124 -1.92 -12.39 -5.15
C VAL A 124 -2.70 -12.21 -6.44
N LYS A 125 -3.69 -11.32 -6.41
CA LYS A 125 -4.59 -11.07 -7.54
C LYS A 125 -4.28 -9.74 -8.22
N THR A 126 -4.49 -9.71 -9.52
CA THR A 126 -4.61 -8.46 -10.26
C THR A 126 -5.88 -7.70 -9.86
N GLY A 127 -5.99 -6.43 -10.24
CA GLY A 127 -7.20 -5.65 -10.02
C GLY A 127 -8.47 -6.18 -10.69
N ALA A 128 -8.32 -7.08 -11.68
CA ALA A 128 -9.43 -7.81 -12.30
C ALA A 128 -9.66 -9.21 -11.69
N GLY A 129 -8.94 -9.57 -10.62
CA GLY A 129 -9.14 -10.81 -9.86
C GLY A 129 -8.40 -12.03 -10.41
N VAL A 130 -7.53 -11.89 -11.39
CA VAL A 130 -6.72 -12.97 -11.96
C VAL A 130 -5.46 -13.19 -11.12
N GLU A 131 -5.09 -14.46 -10.89
CA GLU A 131 -3.89 -14.86 -10.13
C GLU A 131 -3.13 -16.00 -10.81
N VAL A 132 -1.88 -16.19 -10.42
CA VAL A 132 -1.06 -17.34 -10.85
C VAL A 132 -1.76 -18.65 -10.48
N GLY A 133 -1.71 -19.63 -11.38
CA GLY A 133 -2.40 -20.90 -11.27
C GLY A 133 -3.79 -20.93 -11.92
N MET A 134 -4.39 -19.79 -12.25
CA MET A 134 -5.59 -19.72 -13.05
C MET A 134 -5.33 -20.09 -14.52
N THR A 135 -6.38 -20.45 -15.25
CA THR A 135 -6.27 -20.79 -16.68
C THR A 135 -6.15 -19.55 -17.55
N GLU A 136 -5.57 -19.72 -18.72
CA GLU A 136 -5.54 -18.70 -19.78
C GLU A 136 -6.94 -18.16 -20.09
N GLN A 137 -7.99 -19.02 -20.10
CA GLN A 137 -9.36 -18.61 -20.32
C GLN A 137 -9.85 -17.63 -19.24
N ASN A 138 -9.50 -17.84 -17.96
CA ASN A 138 -9.87 -16.90 -16.89
C ASN A 138 -9.26 -15.50 -17.11
N MET A 139 -8.03 -15.44 -17.63
CA MET A 139 -7.38 -14.20 -18.00
C MET A 139 -8.10 -13.51 -19.16
N ILE A 140 -8.44 -14.27 -20.21
CA ILE A 140 -9.16 -13.75 -21.37
C ILE A 140 -10.57 -13.27 -20.99
N ASP A 141 -11.26 -13.97 -20.10
CA ASP A 141 -12.58 -13.55 -19.60
C ASP A 141 -12.53 -12.23 -18.82
N ALA A 142 -11.42 -11.97 -18.09
CA ALA A 142 -11.23 -10.77 -17.28
C ALA A 142 -10.74 -9.55 -18.09
N TYR A 143 -9.85 -9.78 -19.05
CA TYR A 143 -9.14 -8.71 -19.78
C TYR A 143 -9.53 -8.60 -21.25
N GLY A 144 -10.20 -9.61 -21.81
CA GLY A 144 -10.41 -9.75 -23.24
C GLY A 144 -9.21 -10.39 -23.95
N PRO A 145 -9.21 -10.40 -25.31
CA PRO A 145 -8.05 -10.83 -26.07
C PRO A 145 -6.83 -9.94 -25.79
N ALA A 146 -5.65 -10.53 -25.66
CA ALA A 146 -4.41 -9.78 -25.49
C ALA A 146 -4.11 -8.92 -26.73
N GLU A 147 -3.55 -7.73 -26.52
CA GLU A 147 -3.11 -6.88 -27.62
C GLU A 147 -1.89 -7.45 -28.36
N VAL A 148 -1.03 -8.13 -27.61
CA VAL A 148 0.16 -8.83 -28.14
C VAL A 148 0.27 -10.21 -27.49
N THR A 149 0.49 -11.22 -28.30
CA THR A 149 0.81 -12.59 -27.83
C THR A 149 2.10 -13.02 -28.49
N GLU A 150 3.08 -13.41 -27.69
CA GLU A 150 4.37 -13.96 -28.12
C GLU A 150 4.54 -15.36 -27.54
N ASN A 151 5.30 -16.22 -28.22
CA ASN A 151 5.61 -17.57 -27.72
C ASN A 151 7.12 -17.74 -27.70
N ASP A 152 7.64 -18.14 -26.54
CA ASP A 152 9.03 -18.43 -26.32
C ASP A 152 9.17 -19.71 -25.49
N ASP A 153 9.89 -20.71 -26.02
CA ASP A 153 10.18 -22.00 -25.36
C ASP A 153 8.95 -22.68 -24.66
N GLY A 154 7.77 -22.57 -25.26
CA GLY A 154 6.54 -23.19 -24.75
C GLY A 154 5.81 -22.36 -23.68
N VAL A 155 6.24 -21.12 -23.48
CA VAL A 155 5.54 -20.12 -22.69
C VAL A 155 4.91 -19.10 -23.62
N ALA A 156 3.61 -18.87 -23.48
CA ALA A 156 2.90 -17.81 -24.18
C ALA A 156 2.88 -16.54 -23.31
N GLU A 157 3.44 -15.45 -23.81
CA GLU A 157 3.37 -14.13 -23.19
C GLU A 157 2.15 -13.37 -23.73
N HIS A 158 1.22 -13.01 -22.86
CA HIS A 158 0.06 -12.19 -23.19
C HIS A 158 0.24 -10.78 -22.61
N LYS A 159 0.22 -9.75 -23.47
CA LYS A 159 0.46 -8.36 -23.08
C LYS A 159 -0.79 -7.51 -23.24
N TYR A 160 -1.12 -6.79 -22.18
CA TYR A 160 -2.20 -5.82 -22.10
C TYR A 160 -1.65 -4.46 -21.73
N TYR A 161 -2.33 -3.40 -22.14
CA TYR A 161 -1.91 -2.02 -21.84
C TYR A 161 -3.05 -1.22 -21.25
N SER A 162 -2.74 -0.36 -20.28
CA SER A 162 -3.70 0.61 -19.73
C SER A 162 -4.22 1.56 -20.85
N SER A 163 -5.35 2.20 -20.60
CA SER A 163 -5.99 3.10 -21.58
C SER A 163 -5.09 4.26 -22.01
N ASP A 164 -4.23 4.75 -21.09
CA ASP A 164 -3.22 5.78 -21.35
C ASP A 164 -1.90 5.21 -21.88
N ARG A 165 -1.81 3.86 -21.99
CA ARG A 165 -0.67 3.09 -22.46
C ARG A 165 0.61 3.24 -21.62
N ARG A 166 0.50 3.75 -20.41
CA ARG A 166 1.63 3.94 -19.49
C ARG A 166 1.99 2.67 -18.70
N ILE A 167 1.02 1.78 -18.51
CA ILE A 167 1.21 0.53 -17.77
C ILE A 167 1.04 -0.64 -18.73
N LYS A 168 1.95 -1.61 -18.61
CA LYS A 168 1.92 -2.90 -19.28
C LYS A 168 1.65 -3.98 -18.23
N LEU A 169 0.64 -4.81 -18.46
CA LEU A 169 0.37 -6.02 -17.70
C LEU A 169 0.68 -7.23 -18.60
N LYS A 170 1.58 -8.09 -18.12
CA LYS A 170 2.02 -9.30 -18.82
C LYS A 170 1.62 -10.52 -18.01
N PHE A 171 1.13 -11.54 -18.71
CA PHE A 171 0.90 -12.87 -18.19
C PHE A 171 1.75 -13.86 -18.96
N ASP A 172 2.52 -14.67 -18.26
CA ASP A 172 3.21 -15.81 -18.83
C ASP A 172 2.36 -17.06 -18.57
N VAL A 173 2.01 -17.75 -19.65
CA VAL A 173 1.14 -18.91 -19.65
C VAL A 173 1.92 -20.12 -20.16
N SER A 174 1.99 -21.17 -19.34
CA SER A 174 2.57 -22.46 -19.72
C SER A 174 1.53 -23.56 -19.59
N ASN A 175 1.36 -24.36 -20.63
CA ASN A 175 0.37 -25.45 -20.69
C ASN A 175 -1.07 -24.98 -20.31
N GLY A 176 -1.45 -23.77 -20.76
CA GLY A 176 -2.77 -23.19 -20.52
C GLY A 176 -3.00 -22.67 -19.09
N THR A 177 -1.93 -22.57 -18.28
CA THR A 177 -1.97 -22.10 -16.89
C THR A 177 -1.05 -20.90 -16.72
N ILE A 178 -1.49 -19.87 -16.03
CA ILE A 178 -0.71 -18.66 -15.71
C ILE A 178 0.40 -19.04 -14.71
N VAL A 179 1.66 -18.79 -15.07
CA VAL A 179 2.84 -19.11 -14.25
C VAL A 179 3.55 -17.87 -13.71
N GLU A 180 3.37 -16.71 -14.34
CA GLU A 180 3.86 -15.42 -13.87
C GLU A 180 2.88 -14.31 -14.25
N ILE A 181 2.78 -13.31 -13.38
CA ILE A 181 2.11 -12.04 -13.68
C ILE A 181 3.08 -10.91 -13.37
N LYS A 182 3.21 -9.97 -14.31
CA LYS A 182 4.09 -8.82 -14.23
C LYS A 182 3.32 -7.55 -14.63
N CYS A 183 3.41 -6.52 -13.81
CA CYS A 183 2.82 -5.21 -14.08
C CYS A 183 3.92 -4.15 -13.99
N SER A 184 4.16 -3.39 -15.05
CA SER A 184 5.29 -2.45 -15.12
C SER A 184 4.92 -1.14 -15.80
N LEU A 185 5.67 -0.07 -15.47
CA LEU A 185 5.68 1.12 -16.32
C LEU A 185 6.18 0.75 -17.72
N ARG A 186 5.69 1.47 -18.69
CA ARG A 186 6.17 1.35 -20.06
C ARG A 186 7.12 2.51 -20.33
N ASN A 187 8.39 2.17 -20.47
CA ASN A 187 9.45 3.07 -20.94
C ASN A 187 9.45 3.19 -22.46
#